data_404d7935ff24d2b46a5f50998987a6d3
#
_entry.id   404d7935ff24d2b46a5f50998987a6d3
#
_cell.length_a   1.000
_cell.length_b   1.000
_cell.length_c   1.000
_cell.angle_alpha   90.00
_cell.angle_beta   90.00
_cell.angle_gamma   90.00
#
_symmetry.space_group_name_H-M   'P 1'
#
loop_
_entity.id
_entity.type
_entity.pdbx_description
1 polymer ?
#
loop_
_entity_poly.entity_id
_entity_poly.type
_entity_poly.pdbx_seq_one_letter_code
_entity_poly.pdbx_strand_id
1 'polypeptide(L)'
;MNTAPGWYPDNADPRFVRWWDGVQWTPHVQPRQEQADAHHTELQMGGTGQDRVAQQVRRAGVQGVVSGGGGTLFSEPVLVVNQKAKLVEMSNSYVIYDQHARHLGTVEQVGQSGAAKALRAFTKMDSMLDVRLEIRDLHGMPQLRITRPATMWKSKVLVERGDGMPVGEIVQENVFGKVRFAYVCNGTQVGGIYAENWRAWNFSLQDHTGTEVARITKTWQGFSKAMFSTADNYVVQFHRPVPDPLLSMIVASGVTVDTVLSQNQG
;
A
#
# COMPACT_ATOMS: atom_id res chain seq x y z
N MET A 1 1.95 6.61 -25.52
CA MET A 1 2.03 5.69 -24.38
C MET A 1 2.14 6.55 -23.12
N ASN A 2 1.17 6.49 -22.22
CA ASN A 2 1.27 7.22 -20.96
C ASN A 2 2.10 6.39 -19.98
N THR A 3 3.29 6.86 -19.67
CA THR A 3 4.15 6.29 -18.62
C THR A 3 3.55 6.64 -17.26
N ALA A 4 3.38 5.65 -16.37
CA ALA A 4 2.84 5.88 -15.02
C ALA A 4 3.79 6.76 -14.18
N PRO A 5 3.29 7.53 -13.20
CA PRO A 5 4.15 8.19 -12.22
C PRO A 5 5.09 7.21 -11.53
N GLY A 6 6.35 7.59 -11.34
CA GLY A 6 7.33 6.71 -10.72
C GLY A 6 8.77 7.19 -10.88
N TRP A 7 9.68 6.47 -10.21
CA TRP A 7 11.10 6.68 -10.36
C TRP A 7 11.63 5.90 -11.56
N TYR A 8 12.28 6.60 -12.48
CA TYR A 8 12.89 6.01 -13.69
C TYR A 8 14.36 6.39 -13.77
N PRO A 9 15.18 5.58 -14.44
CA PRO A 9 16.58 5.94 -14.67
C PRO A 9 16.70 7.34 -15.25
N ASP A 10 17.58 8.16 -14.66
CA ASP A 10 17.85 9.51 -15.19
C ASP A 10 18.61 9.41 -16.50
N ASN A 11 18.12 10.07 -17.54
CA ASN A 11 18.76 10.10 -18.85
C ASN A 11 20.12 10.83 -18.84
N ALA A 12 20.34 11.71 -17.85
CA ALA A 12 21.58 12.45 -17.72
C ALA A 12 22.69 11.68 -17.00
N ASP A 13 22.34 10.85 -16.02
CA ASP A 13 23.28 10.02 -15.26
C ASP A 13 22.60 8.72 -14.80
N PRO A 14 23.00 7.55 -15.32
CA PRO A 14 22.37 6.26 -15.01
C PRO A 14 22.56 5.80 -13.55
N ARG A 15 23.44 6.46 -12.77
CA ARG A 15 23.58 6.20 -11.32
C ARG A 15 22.48 6.83 -10.50
N PHE A 16 21.61 7.66 -11.12
CA PHE A 16 20.49 8.30 -10.48
C PHE A 16 19.17 7.86 -11.09
N VAL A 17 18.09 8.06 -10.35
CA VAL A 17 16.71 7.95 -10.82
C VAL A 17 16.02 9.29 -10.64
N ARG A 18 15.16 9.63 -11.60
CA ARG A 18 14.36 10.86 -11.61
C ARG A 18 12.88 10.53 -11.51
N TRP A 19 12.14 11.35 -10.80
CA TRP A 19 10.69 11.19 -10.65
C TRP A 19 9.96 11.69 -11.91
N TRP A 20 9.12 10.80 -12.44
CA TRP A 20 8.10 11.11 -13.46
C TRP A 20 6.76 11.25 -12.78
N ASP A 21 6.02 12.36 -12.95
CA ASP A 21 4.74 12.64 -12.30
C ASP A 21 3.52 12.15 -13.09
N GLY A 22 3.77 11.49 -14.23
CA GLY A 22 2.74 11.06 -15.18
C GLY A 22 2.55 12.01 -16.36
N VAL A 23 3.10 13.24 -16.28
CA VAL A 23 3.01 14.28 -17.30
C VAL A 23 4.37 14.80 -17.71
N GLN A 24 5.28 15.01 -16.74
CA GLN A 24 6.60 15.58 -16.96
C GLN A 24 7.65 15.03 -15.99
N TRP A 25 8.92 15.16 -16.37
CA TRP A 25 10.03 14.89 -15.48
C TRP A 25 10.17 16.00 -14.45
N THR A 26 10.19 15.64 -13.19
CA THR A 26 10.39 16.60 -12.11
C THR A 26 11.89 16.85 -11.86
N PRO A 27 12.27 17.92 -11.14
CA PRO A 27 13.65 18.16 -10.75
C PRO A 27 14.17 17.18 -9.67
N HIS A 28 13.28 16.28 -9.15
CA HIS A 28 13.64 15.37 -8.08
C HIS A 28 14.48 14.22 -8.63
N VAL A 29 15.71 14.13 -8.13
CA VAL A 29 16.71 13.12 -8.49
C VAL A 29 17.27 12.52 -7.22
N GLN A 30 17.46 11.19 -7.19
CA GLN A 30 18.10 10.51 -6.07
C GLN A 30 19.05 9.40 -6.57
N PRO A 31 20.09 9.03 -5.80
CA PRO A 31 21.00 7.96 -6.18
C PRO A 31 20.28 6.64 -6.36
N ARG A 32 20.64 5.89 -7.40
CA ARG A 32 20.17 4.52 -7.61
C ARG A 32 20.84 3.60 -6.59
N GLN A 33 20.07 2.94 -5.73
CA GLN A 33 20.61 1.97 -4.78
C GLN A 33 20.83 0.62 -5.49
N GLU A 34 22.06 0.14 -5.52
CA GLU A 34 22.47 -1.14 -6.17
C GLU A 34 22.14 -2.40 -5.36
N GLN A 35 21.30 -2.34 -4.35
CA GLN A 35 21.10 -3.46 -3.40
C GLN A 35 19.98 -4.45 -3.77
N ALA A 36 19.48 -4.46 -5.01
CA ALA A 36 18.27 -5.23 -5.34
C ALA A 36 18.50 -6.72 -5.64
N ASP A 37 19.70 -7.14 -6.04
CA ASP A 37 19.86 -8.48 -6.64
C ASP A 37 19.82 -9.65 -5.65
N ALA A 38 20.17 -9.43 -4.39
CA ALA A 38 20.15 -10.49 -3.37
C ALA A 38 18.74 -10.84 -2.85
N HIS A 39 17.81 -9.88 -2.85
CA HIS A 39 16.43 -10.11 -2.39
C HIS A 39 15.49 -10.65 -3.47
N HIS A 40 15.83 -10.50 -4.75
CA HIS A 40 14.97 -10.98 -5.84
C HIS A 40 14.81 -12.51 -5.87
N THR A 41 15.81 -13.24 -5.45
CA THR A 41 15.78 -14.72 -5.51
C THR A 41 14.90 -15.34 -4.42
N GLU A 42 14.80 -14.72 -3.25
CA GLU A 42 13.96 -15.22 -2.14
C GLU A 42 12.48 -14.88 -2.28
N LEU A 43 12.14 -13.82 -3.04
CA LEU A 43 10.77 -13.34 -3.20
C LEU A 43 10.06 -13.93 -4.43
N GLN A 44 10.74 -14.68 -5.27
CA GLN A 44 10.08 -15.46 -6.32
C GLN A 44 9.28 -16.60 -5.66
N MET A 45 7.97 -16.42 -5.61
CA MET A 45 7.08 -17.48 -5.19
C MET A 45 7.15 -18.62 -6.20
N GLY A 46 7.56 -19.81 -5.77
CA GLY A 46 7.39 -21.04 -6.55
C GLY A 46 5.90 -21.28 -6.85
N GLY A 47 5.56 -22.32 -7.60
CA GLY A 47 4.19 -22.60 -8.07
C GLY A 47 3.10 -22.47 -7.00
N THR A 48 3.36 -22.88 -5.73
CA THR A 48 2.44 -22.70 -4.60
C THR A 48 2.15 -21.23 -4.26
N GLY A 49 3.07 -20.31 -4.56
CA GLY A 49 2.89 -18.87 -4.35
C GLY A 49 1.98 -18.25 -5.39
N GLN A 50 2.15 -18.63 -6.65
CA GLN A 50 1.28 -18.17 -7.75
C GLN A 50 -0.16 -18.61 -7.52
N ASP A 51 -0.38 -19.86 -7.09
CA ASP A 51 -1.72 -20.37 -6.77
C ASP A 51 -2.39 -19.58 -5.64
N ARG A 52 -1.63 -19.19 -4.63
CA ARG A 52 -2.15 -18.36 -3.52
C ARG A 52 -2.60 -16.99 -3.99
N VAL A 53 -1.78 -16.30 -4.77
CA VAL A 53 -2.13 -14.98 -5.33
C VAL A 53 -3.37 -15.10 -6.23
N ALA A 54 -3.40 -16.08 -7.14
CA ALA A 54 -4.55 -16.32 -8.00
C ALA A 54 -5.83 -16.62 -7.19
N GLN A 55 -5.72 -17.35 -6.09
CA GLN A 55 -6.85 -17.61 -5.20
C GLN A 55 -7.31 -16.34 -4.47
N GLN A 56 -6.40 -15.48 -4.02
CA GLN A 56 -6.73 -14.20 -3.38
C GLN A 56 -7.46 -13.27 -4.35
N VAL A 57 -6.97 -13.16 -5.58
CA VAL A 57 -7.59 -12.36 -6.64
C VAL A 57 -9.03 -12.84 -6.92
N ARG A 58 -9.22 -14.16 -7.07
CA ARG A 58 -10.57 -14.73 -7.24
C ARG A 58 -11.49 -14.48 -6.04
N ARG A 59 -10.99 -14.63 -4.80
CA ARG A 59 -11.76 -14.36 -3.58
C ARG A 59 -12.15 -12.90 -3.41
N ALA A 60 -11.35 -11.99 -3.93
CA ALA A 60 -11.67 -10.58 -3.98
C ALA A 60 -12.79 -10.24 -4.99
N GLY A 61 -13.26 -11.23 -5.76
CA GLY A 61 -14.32 -11.03 -6.75
C GLY A 61 -13.81 -10.59 -8.12
N VAL A 62 -12.49 -10.54 -8.33
CA VAL A 62 -11.90 -10.25 -9.64
C VAL A 62 -12.12 -11.46 -10.56
N GLN A 63 -12.96 -11.29 -11.57
CA GLN A 63 -13.28 -12.34 -12.52
C GLN A 63 -12.34 -12.28 -13.73
N GLY A 64 -11.58 -13.34 -13.95
CA GLY A 64 -10.64 -13.45 -15.05
C GLY A 64 -9.39 -12.59 -14.87
N VAL A 65 -8.60 -12.50 -15.93
CA VAL A 65 -7.42 -11.65 -15.99
C VAL A 65 -7.83 -10.24 -16.38
N VAL A 66 -7.54 -9.25 -15.55
CA VAL A 66 -7.76 -7.85 -15.90
C VAL A 66 -6.67 -7.42 -16.88
N SER A 67 -7.08 -6.99 -18.06
CA SER A 67 -6.17 -6.55 -19.12
C SER A 67 -5.47 -5.24 -18.72
N GLY A 68 -4.24 -5.09 -19.18
CA GLY A 68 -3.39 -3.93 -18.88
C GLY A 68 -2.36 -4.24 -17.81
N GLY A 69 -1.59 -3.24 -17.48
CA GLY A 69 -0.48 -3.34 -16.53
C GLY A 69 0.83 -2.95 -17.18
N GLY A 70 1.67 -2.23 -16.46
CA GLY A 70 2.98 -1.76 -16.90
C GLY A 70 4.13 -2.30 -16.04
N GLY A 71 3.86 -3.25 -15.14
CA GLY A 71 4.86 -3.87 -14.28
C GLY A 71 5.29 -3.02 -13.10
N THR A 72 4.54 -1.96 -12.74
CA THR A 72 4.85 -1.10 -11.62
C THR A 72 3.66 -0.98 -10.64
N LEU A 73 3.94 -0.52 -9.42
CA LEU A 73 2.93 -0.26 -8.38
C LEU A 73 1.80 0.68 -8.84
N PHE A 74 2.08 1.57 -9.80
CA PHE A 74 1.14 2.60 -10.26
C PHE A 74 0.53 2.31 -11.63
N SER A 75 0.90 1.19 -12.25
CA SER A 75 0.39 0.84 -13.58
C SER A 75 -0.40 -0.47 -13.61
N GLU A 76 -0.35 -1.26 -12.53
CA GLU A 76 -1.07 -2.53 -12.47
C GLU A 76 -2.54 -2.32 -12.13
N PRO A 77 -3.46 -3.01 -12.81
CA PRO A 77 -4.90 -2.92 -12.53
C PRO A 77 -5.29 -3.66 -11.25
N VAL A 78 -4.44 -4.57 -10.76
CA VAL A 78 -4.66 -5.33 -9.53
C VAL A 78 -3.37 -5.40 -8.74
N LEU A 79 -3.42 -4.99 -7.47
CA LEU A 79 -2.34 -5.14 -6.51
C LEU A 79 -2.76 -6.14 -5.44
N VAL A 80 -1.90 -7.10 -5.13
CA VAL A 80 -2.09 -8.08 -4.07
C VAL A 80 -1.08 -7.79 -2.97
N VAL A 81 -1.57 -7.29 -1.83
CA VAL A 81 -0.75 -6.89 -0.69
C VAL A 81 -0.79 -8.00 0.35
N ASN A 82 0.33 -8.67 0.55
CA ASN A 82 0.46 -9.78 1.47
C ASN A 82 1.36 -9.41 2.64
N GLN A 83 0.82 -9.52 3.85
CA GLN A 83 1.62 -9.38 5.06
C GLN A 83 2.57 -10.58 5.20
N LYS A 84 3.86 -10.32 5.41
CA LYS A 84 4.81 -11.39 5.76
C LYS A 84 4.44 -11.98 7.11
N ALA A 85 4.43 -13.32 7.20
CA ALA A 85 4.21 -14.00 8.49
C ALA A 85 5.31 -13.59 9.48
N LYS A 86 4.91 -13.20 10.69
CA LYS A 86 5.82 -12.79 11.79
C LYS A 86 6.57 -14.01 12.37
N LEU A 87 7.51 -14.61 11.63
CA LEU A 87 8.23 -15.76 12.14
C LEU A 87 9.52 -15.42 12.89
N VAL A 88 10.18 -14.30 12.63
CA VAL A 88 11.47 -13.95 13.28
C VAL A 88 11.71 -12.44 13.45
N GLU A 89 11.06 -11.56 12.71
CA GLU A 89 11.33 -10.11 12.77
C GLU A 89 10.14 -9.33 13.31
N MET A 90 10.41 -8.45 14.30
CA MET A 90 9.42 -7.59 14.96
C MET A 90 8.98 -6.39 14.09
N SER A 91 9.06 -6.49 12.75
CA SER A 91 8.66 -5.42 11.84
C SER A 91 7.48 -5.85 10.98
N ASN A 92 6.46 -4.99 10.89
CA ASN A 92 5.40 -5.16 9.92
C ASN A 92 5.98 -4.94 8.51
N SER A 93 6.08 -5.98 7.72
CA SER A 93 6.50 -5.90 6.33
C SER A 93 5.47 -6.59 5.45
N TYR A 94 5.22 -6.00 4.27
CA TYR A 94 4.32 -6.55 3.27
C TYR A 94 5.07 -6.71 1.95
N VAL A 95 4.59 -7.62 1.13
CA VAL A 95 5.04 -7.77 -0.25
C VAL A 95 3.86 -7.48 -1.16
N ILE A 96 4.11 -6.73 -2.22
CA ILE A 96 3.10 -6.35 -3.20
C ILE A 96 3.37 -7.11 -4.49
N TYR A 97 2.34 -7.79 -4.98
CA TYR A 97 2.35 -8.55 -6.23
C TYR A 97 1.29 -8.01 -7.19
N ASP A 98 1.44 -8.31 -8.47
CA ASP A 98 0.35 -8.20 -9.44
C ASP A 98 -0.57 -9.44 -9.39
N GLN A 99 -1.58 -9.47 -10.26
CA GLN A 99 -2.52 -10.59 -10.37
C GLN A 99 -1.89 -11.90 -10.83
N HIS A 100 -0.67 -11.87 -11.39
CA HIS A 100 0.11 -13.02 -11.87
C HIS A 100 1.19 -13.46 -10.87
N ALA A 101 1.17 -12.93 -9.66
CA ALA A 101 2.19 -13.14 -8.62
C ALA A 101 3.59 -12.63 -8.99
N ARG A 102 3.70 -11.69 -9.94
CA ARG A 102 4.96 -10.99 -10.14
C ARG A 102 5.16 -9.99 -9.01
N HIS A 103 6.33 -9.99 -8.41
CA HIS A 103 6.69 -9.04 -7.38
C HIS A 103 6.76 -7.62 -7.96
N LEU A 104 6.12 -6.67 -7.30
CA LEU A 104 6.09 -5.27 -7.68
C LEU A 104 6.81 -4.35 -6.70
N GLY A 105 6.91 -4.77 -5.44
CA GLY A 105 7.55 -3.97 -4.40
C GLY A 105 7.29 -4.50 -2.99
N THR A 106 7.84 -3.79 -2.03
CA THR A 106 7.75 -4.12 -0.59
C THR A 106 7.24 -2.93 0.21
N VAL A 107 6.72 -3.22 1.40
CA VAL A 107 6.41 -2.20 2.40
C VAL A 107 7.22 -2.51 3.64
N GLU A 108 7.93 -1.53 4.14
CA GLU A 108 8.78 -1.65 5.30
C GLU A 108 8.44 -0.59 6.33
N GLN A 109 8.46 -0.98 7.60
CA GLN A 109 8.36 -0.03 8.69
C GLN A 109 9.73 0.59 8.96
N VAL A 110 9.81 1.93 8.94
CA VAL A 110 11.06 2.68 9.09
C VAL A 110 11.03 3.56 10.33
N GLY A 111 12.22 3.97 10.80
CA GLY A 111 12.37 5.02 11.83
C GLY A 111 12.06 4.61 13.27
N GLN A 112 11.99 3.32 13.60
CA GLN A 112 11.85 2.88 14.99
C GLN A 112 13.19 2.45 15.57
N SER A 113 13.56 3.07 16.70
CA SER A 113 14.68 2.60 17.51
C SER A 113 14.37 1.22 18.15
N GLY A 114 15.40 0.43 18.45
CA GLY A 114 15.23 -0.87 19.11
C GLY A 114 14.44 -0.78 20.44
N ALA A 115 14.55 0.33 21.17
CA ALA A 115 13.81 0.60 22.40
C ALA A 115 12.30 0.77 22.14
N ALA A 116 11.90 1.45 21.05
CA ALA A 116 10.49 1.59 20.67
C ALA A 116 9.88 0.26 20.20
N LYS A 117 10.66 -0.60 19.55
CA LYS A 117 10.25 -1.98 19.21
C LYS A 117 10.01 -2.84 20.45
N ALA A 118 10.88 -2.72 21.46
CA ALA A 118 10.73 -3.45 22.74
C ALA A 118 9.48 -2.97 23.50
N LEU A 119 9.20 -1.66 23.52
CA LEU A 119 8.03 -1.11 24.20
C LEU A 119 6.71 -1.61 23.60
N ARG A 120 6.64 -1.78 22.29
CA ARG A 120 5.49 -2.37 21.62
C ARG A 120 5.17 -3.81 22.03
N ALA A 121 6.21 -4.60 22.32
CA ALA A 121 6.04 -5.98 22.75
C ALA A 121 5.40 -6.09 24.14
N PHE A 122 5.48 -5.04 24.96
CA PHE A 122 5.04 -5.04 26.34
C PHE A 122 3.80 -4.17 26.62
N THR A 123 3.38 -3.33 25.70
CA THR A 123 2.24 -2.43 25.93
C THR A 123 1.23 -2.46 24.79
N LYS A 124 -0.06 -2.50 25.13
CA LYS A 124 -1.18 -2.31 24.18
C LYS A 124 -1.28 -0.84 23.67
N MET A 125 -0.21 -0.05 23.75
CA MET A 125 -0.18 1.39 23.45
C MET A 125 0.23 1.68 21.99
N ASP A 126 -0.16 0.83 21.05
CA ASP A 126 0.15 1.01 19.61
C ASP A 126 -0.42 2.32 19.04
N SER A 127 -1.49 2.86 19.63
CA SER A 127 -2.11 4.13 19.21
C SER A 127 -1.30 5.38 19.56
N MET A 128 -0.39 5.28 20.52
CA MET A 128 0.42 6.42 21.02
C MET A 128 1.78 6.56 20.34
N LEU A 129 2.07 5.74 19.33
CA LEU A 129 3.34 5.80 18.61
C LEU A 129 3.12 6.13 17.13
N ASP A 130 3.99 6.99 16.61
CA ASP A 130 4.06 7.24 15.18
C ASP A 130 4.40 5.95 14.43
N VAL A 131 3.64 5.64 13.40
CA VAL A 131 3.94 4.55 12.48
C VAL A 131 4.39 5.16 11.17
N ARG A 132 5.58 4.78 10.71
CA ARG A 132 6.13 5.19 9.42
C ARG A 132 6.38 3.98 8.56
N LEU A 133 5.79 3.98 7.36
CA LEU A 133 5.94 2.93 6.37
C LEU A 133 6.52 3.53 5.09
N GLU A 134 7.38 2.78 4.42
CA GLU A 134 7.81 3.08 3.06
C GLU A 134 7.35 1.98 2.11
N ILE A 135 6.68 2.38 1.03
CA ILE A 135 6.41 1.51 -0.11
C ILE A 135 7.57 1.68 -1.07
N ARG A 136 8.27 0.58 -1.34
CA ARG A 136 9.46 0.54 -2.20
C ARG A 136 9.17 -0.30 -3.44
N ASP A 137 9.77 0.08 -4.55
CA ASP A 137 9.72 -0.71 -5.78
C ASP A 137 10.68 -1.91 -5.75
N LEU A 138 10.81 -2.60 -6.89
CA LEU A 138 11.70 -3.76 -7.08
C LEU A 138 13.18 -3.41 -6.88
N HIS A 139 13.56 -2.16 -7.05
CA HIS A 139 14.93 -1.67 -6.90
C HIS A 139 15.21 -1.14 -5.49
N GLY A 140 14.24 -1.32 -4.57
CA GLY A 140 14.34 -0.82 -3.21
C GLY A 140 14.15 0.70 -3.08
N MET A 141 13.73 1.38 -4.16
CA MET A 141 13.55 2.83 -4.16
C MET A 141 12.22 3.19 -3.50
N PRO A 142 12.20 4.12 -2.52
CA PRO A 142 10.98 4.59 -1.92
C PRO A 142 10.09 5.27 -2.97
N GLN A 143 8.89 4.77 -3.13
CA GLN A 143 7.86 5.32 -4.01
C GLN A 143 6.88 6.20 -3.23
N LEU A 144 6.45 5.71 -2.06
CA LEU A 144 5.61 6.45 -1.13
C LEU A 144 6.14 6.30 0.30
N ARG A 145 5.99 7.36 1.08
CA ARG A 145 6.16 7.39 2.53
C ARG A 145 4.81 7.65 3.16
N ILE A 146 4.51 6.87 4.18
CA ILE A 146 3.23 6.89 4.86
C ILE A 146 3.51 7.09 6.33
N THR A 147 3.01 8.19 6.90
CA THR A 147 3.16 8.49 8.32
C THR A 147 1.79 8.55 8.98
N ARG A 148 1.57 7.69 9.96
CA ARG A 148 0.43 7.79 10.86
C ARG A 148 0.93 8.38 12.18
N PRO A 149 0.64 9.64 12.48
CA PRO A 149 0.96 10.24 13.76
C PRO A 149 0.18 9.57 14.90
N ALA A 150 0.74 9.58 16.09
CA ALA A 150 0.02 9.24 17.31
C ALA A 150 -1.16 10.20 17.48
N THR A 151 -2.37 9.69 17.54
CA THR A 151 -3.56 10.53 17.72
C THR A 151 -4.51 9.90 18.74
N MET A 152 -5.19 10.77 19.54
CA MET A 152 -6.16 10.31 20.55
C MET A 152 -7.61 10.26 20.05
N TRP A 153 -7.96 10.92 18.94
CA TRP A 153 -9.38 11.12 18.56
C TRP A 153 -9.77 10.69 17.16
N LYS A 154 -9.06 11.15 16.11
CA LYS A 154 -9.35 10.78 14.73
C LYS A 154 -8.09 10.29 14.05
N SER A 155 -8.21 9.17 13.35
CA SER A 155 -7.10 8.66 12.56
C SER A 155 -6.80 9.57 11.38
N LYS A 156 -5.53 9.93 11.25
CA LYS A 156 -4.98 10.69 10.14
C LYS A 156 -3.73 9.97 9.63
N VAL A 157 -3.58 9.90 8.33
CA VAL A 157 -2.40 9.35 7.67
C VAL A 157 -1.88 10.37 6.68
N LEU A 158 -0.60 10.70 6.78
CA LEU A 158 0.10 11.56 5.82
C LEU A 158 0.69 10.67 4.74
N VAL A 159 0.53 11.06 3.49
CA VAL A 159 1.09 10.38 2.32
C VAL A 159 2.02 11.34 1.61
N GLU A 160 3.26 10.91 1.43
CA GLU A 160 4.32 11.63 0.75
C GLU A 160 4.91 10.76 -0.36
N ARG A 161 5.48 11.36 -1.37
CA ARG A 161 6.31 10.65 -2.36
C ARG A 161 7.62 10.19 -1.74
N GLY A 162 8.32 9.30 -2.41
CA GLY A 162 9.61 8.79 -1.94
C GLY A 162 10.67 9.87 -1.70
N ASP A 163 10.58 11.00 -2.37
CA ASP A 163 11.43 12.19 -2.18
C ASP A 163 11.00 13.11 -1.02
N GLY A 164 9.87 12.79 -0.35
CA GLY A 164 9.32 13.59 0.74
C GLY A 164 8.33 14.67 0.30
N MET A 165 8.03 14.80 -0.98
CA MET A 165 6.99 15.71 -1.45
C MET A 165 5.61 15.27 -0.98
N PRO A 166 4.80 16.15 -0.37
CA PRO A 166 3.47 15.79 0.09
C PRO A 166 2.55 15.42 -1.08
N VAL A 167 1.85 14.31 -0.95
CA VAL A 167 0.76 13.91 -1.86
C VAL A 167 -0.57 14.35 -1.27
N GLY A 168 -0.81 14.02 0.01
CA GLY A 168 -2.06 14.35 0.68
C GLY A 168 -2.22 13.63 2.02
N GLU A 169 -3.44 13.63 2.50
CA GLU A 169 -3.83 13.07 3.79
C GLU A 169 -5.04 12.15 3.64
N ILE A 170 -5.04 11.03 4.36
CA ILE A 170 -6.20 10.16 4.56
C ILE A 170 -6.77 10.53 5.93
N VAL A 171 -7.93 11.16 5.97
CA VAL A 171 -8.51 11.71 7.19
C VAL A 171 -9.82 11.01 7.52
N GLN A 172 -9.95 10.49 8.74
CA GLN A 172 -11.19 9.90 9.19
C GLN A 172 -12.29 10.95 9.31
N GLU A 173 -13.40 10.77 8.62
CA GLU A 173 -14.52 11.73 8.64
C GLU A 173 -15.43 11.52 9.85
N ASN A 174 -15.70 10.26 10.21
CA ASN A 174 -16.65 9.93 11.28
C ASN A 174 -16.08 8.92 12.28
N VAL A 175 -16.53 9.02 13.52
CA VAL A 175 -16.17 8.11 14.62
C VAL A 175 -17.28 7.04 14.84
N PHE A 176 -18.52 7.35 14.45
CA PHE A 176 -19.68 6.47 14.63
C PHE A 176 -20.31 6.13 13.27
N GLY A 177 -20.82 4.89 13.15
CA GLY A 177 -21.48 4.39 11.95
C GLY A 177 -20.56 3.76 10.94
N LYS A 178 -20.88 3.86 9.64
CA LYS A 178 -20.03 3.31 8.57
C LYS A 178 -18.75 4.11 8.48
N VAL A 179 -17.63 3.43 8.54
CA VAL A 179 -16.28 4.06 8.49
C VAL A 179 -16.07 4.74 7.15
N ARG A 180 -15.66 6.01 7.20
CA ARG A 180 -15.37 6.83 6.03
C ARG A 180 -14.07 7.60 6.25
N PHE A 181 -13.27 7.65 5.19
CA PHE A 181 -12.06 8.48 5.15
C PHE A 181 -12.08 9.34 3.90
N ALA A 182 -11.72 10.61 4.06
CA ALA A 182 -11.50 11.53 2.95
C ALA A 182 -10.04 11.45 2.48
N TYR A 183 -9.83 11.53 1.18
CA TYR A 183 -8.55 11.84 0.57
C TYR A 183 -8.45 13.34 0.36
N VAL A 184 -7.58 14.00 1.11
CA VAL A 184 -7.39 15.45 1.04
C VAL A 184 -6.01 15.76 0.47
N CYS A 185 -5.97 16.43 -0.69
CA CYS A 185 -4.75 16.82 -1.36
C CYS A 185 -4.77 18.33 -1.56
N ASN A 186 -3.74 19.02 -1.09
CA ASN A 186 -3.67 20.50 -1.13
C ASN A 186 -4.93 21.19 -0.57
N GLY A 187 -5.48 20.67 0.52
CA GLY A 187 -6.69 21.18 1.17
C GLY A 187 -8.00 20.86 0.45
N THR A 188 -7.97 20.15 -0.68
CA THR A 188 -9.16 19.76 -1.44
C THR A 188 -9.42 18.27 -1.33
N GLN A 189 -10.68 17.88 -1.12
CA GLN A 189 -11.06 16.47 -1.13
C GLN A 189 -11.12 15.97 -2.58
N VAL A 190 -10.24 15.01 -2.89
CA VAL A 190 -10.13 14.39 -4.23
C VAL A 190 -10.83 13.04 -4.32
N GLY A 191 -11.29 12.50 -3.20
CA GLY A 191 -11.98 11.22 -3.13
C GLY A 191 -12.08 10.70 -1.70
N GLY A 192 -12.29 9.40 -1.53
CA GLY A 192 -12.35 8.80 -0.21
C GLY A 192 -12.52 7.29 -0.19
N ILE A 193 -12.48 6.72 1.01
CA ILE A 193 -12.71 5.30 1.32
C ILE A 193 -14.07 5.17 2.01
N TYR A 194 -14.90 4.26 1.51
CA TYR A 194 -16.23 4.01 2.02
C TYR A 194 -16.38 2.51 2.37
N ALA A 195 -16.55 2.20 3.64
CA ALA A 195 -16.83 0.85 4.06
C ALA A 195 -18.28 0.48 3.72
N GLU A 196 -18.47 -0.45 2.80
CA GLU A 196 -19.80 -1.00 2.51
C GLU A 196 -20.26 -1.93 3.64
N ASN A 197 -19.34 -2.78 4.07
CA ASN A 197 -19.51 -3.67 5.19
C ASN A 197 -18.17 -3.83 5.91
N TRP A 198 -18.05 -3.21 7.07
CA TRP A 198 -16.81 -3.25 7.86
C TRP A 198 -16.46 -4.68 8.33
N ARG A 199 -17.47 -5.56 8.53
CA ARG A 199 -17.24 -6.95 8.90
C ARG A 199 -16.71 -7.78 7.72
N ALA A 200 -17.06 -7.41 6.50
CA ALA A 200 -16.58 -8.09 5.30
C ALA A 200 -15.25 -7.51 4.78
N TRP A 201 -14.72 -6.44 5.41
CA TRP A 201 -13.49 -5.79 4.99
C TRP A 201 -13.47 -5.49 3.48
N ASN A 202 -14.54 -4.88 3.01
CA ASN A 202 -14.74 -4.49 1.62
C ASN A 202 -14.96 -2.98 1.55
N PHE A 203 -14.07 -2.29 0.84
CA PHE A 203 -14.01 -0.84 0.80
C PHE A 203 -14.11 -0.35 -0.63
N SER A 204 -15.12 0.47 -0.91
CA SER A 204 -15.25 1.24 -2.14
C SER A 204 -14.35 2.47 -2.06
N LEU A 205 -13.52 2.67 -3.07
CA LEU A 205 -12.66 3.83 -3.21
C LEU A 205 -13.23 4.70 -4.32
N GLN A 206 -13.65 5.90 -3.96
CA GLN A 206 -14.39 6.78 -4.84
C GLN A 206 -13.60 8.06 -5.11
N ASP A 207 -13.80 8.62 -6.29
CA ASP A 207 -13.31 9.95 -6.63
C ASP A 207 -14.22 11.05 -6.03
N HIS A 208 -13.89 12.31 -6.28
CA HIS A 208 -14.65 13.47 -5.81
C HIS A 208 -16.08 13.55 -6.35
N THR A 209 -16.41 12.81 -7.41
CA THR A 209 -17.77 12.71 -7.95
C THR A 209 -18.62 11.63 -7.30
N GLY A 210 -18.03 10.82 -6.39
CA GLY A 210 -18.66 9.66 -5.79
C GLY A 210 -18.63 8.42 -6.68
N THR A 211 -17.90 8.45 -7.79
CA THR A 211 -17.75 7.29 -8.68
C THR A 211 -16.68 6.36 -8.10
N GLU A 212 -17.02 5.06 -7.97
CA GLU A 212 -16.05 4.06 -7.56
C GLU A 212 -14.99 3.87 -8.65
N VAL A 213 -13.74 4.09 -8.27
CA VAL A 213 -12.57 3.97 -9.16
C VAL A 213 -11.70 2.78 -8.83
N ALA A 214 -11.78 2.30 -7.59
CA ALA A 214 -11.07 1.12 -7.13
C ALA A 214 -11.80 0.47 -5.94
N ARG A 215 -11.40 -0.74 -5.60
CA ARG A 215 -11.91 -1.50 -4.45
C ARG A 215 -10.79 -2.19 -3.70
N ILE A 216 -10.85 -2.15 -2.37
CA ILE A 216 -9.98 -2.94 -1.49
C ILE A 216 -10.83 -4.04 -0.87
N THR A 217 -10.37 -5.28 -1.00
CA THR A 217 -11.01 -6.45 -0.38
C THR A 217 -9.99 -7.22 0.44
N LYS A 218 -10.30 -7.49 1.72
CA LYS A 218 -9.50 -8.39 2.54
C LYS A 218 -9.80 -9.83 2.15
N THR A 219 -8.76 -10.60 1.88
CA THR A 219 -8.88 -12.01 1.52
C THR A 219 -8.36 -12.89 2.64
N TRP A 220 -9.25 -13.69 3.22
CA TRP A 220 -8.90 -14.63 4.28
C TRP A 220 -8.14 -15.82 3.67
N GLN A 221 -7.01 -16.17 4.24
CA GLN A 221 -6.42 -17.48 3.95
C GLN A 221 -7.34 -18.53 4.57
N GLY A 222 -7.86 -19.45 3.73
CA GLY A 222 -8.87 -20.44 4.14
C GLY A 222 -8.45 -21.27 5.34
N PHE A 223 -9.45 -21.78 6.05
CA PHE A 223 -9.41 -22.62 7.25
C PHE A 223 -8.53 -23.88 7.13
N SER A 224 -7.27 -23.81 6.87
CA SER A 224 -6.37 -24.89 7.25
C SER A 224 -5.84 -24.58 8.65
N LYS A 225 -6.37 -25.28 9.64
CA LYS A 225 -5.98 -25.22 11.07
C LYS A 225 -4.50 -25.50 11.36
N ALA A 226 -3.65 -25.58 10.35
CA ALA A 226 -2.27 -26.07 10.47
C ALA A 226 -1.20 -24.97 10.35
N MET A 227 -1.54 -23.72 10.04
CA MET A 227 -0.55 -22.64 10.01
C MET A 227 -1.08 -21.43 10.75
N PHE A 228 -0.48 -21.12 11.88
CA PHE A 228 -0.67 -19.93 12.71
C PHE A 228 -0.18 -18.65 12.02
N SER A 229 -0.71 -18.33 10.83
CA SER A 229 -0.44 -17.07 10.17
C SER A 229 -1.66 -16.16 10.34
N THR A 230 -1.56 -15.20 11.24
CA THR A 230 -2.50 -14.07 11.38
C THR A 230 -2.22 -12.99 10.34
N ALA A 231 -1.54 -13.34 9.24
CA ALA A 231 -1.16 -12.40 8.20
C ALA A 231 -2.38 -11.96 7.40
N ASP A 232 -2.62 -10.68 7.38
CA ASP A 232 -3.69 -10.07 6.61
C ASP A 232 -3.27 -9.86 5.15
N ASN A 233 -4.18 -10.18 4.24
CA ASN A 233 -3.95 -10.05 2.81
C ASN A 233 -5.05 -9.20 2.20
N TYR A 234 -4.67 -8.27 1.33
CA TYR A 234 -5.59 -7.34 0.67
C TYR A 234 -5.39 -7.39 -0.84
N VAL A 235 -6.49 -7.25 -1.56
CA VAL A 235 -6.48 -7.05 -3.02
C VAL A 235 -7.03 -5.67 -3.29
N VAL A 236 -6.27 -4.85 -4.02
CA VAL A 236 -6.70 -3.55 -4.55
C VAL A 236 -6.96 -3.75 -6.03
N GLN A 237 -8.21 -3.59 -6.45
CA GLN A 237 -8.60 -3.66 -7.86
C GLN A 237 -8.97 -2.26 -8.35
N PHE A 238 -8.31 -1.80 -9.40
CA PHE A 238 -8.68 -0.58 -10.11
C PHE A 238 -9.69 -0.91 -11.21
N HIS A 239 -10.76 -0.13 -11.30
CA HIS A 239 -11.81 -0.30 -12.31
C HIS A 239 -11.54 0.49 -13.59
N ARG A 240 -10.66 1.50 -13.48
CA ARG A 240 -10.24 2.36 -14.58
C ARG A 240 -8.88 3.00 -14.26
N PRO A 241 -8.18 3.57 -15.24
CA PRO A 241 -7.01 4.41 -14.97
C PRO A 241 -7.38 5.58 -14.05
N VAL A 242 -6.57 5.82 -13.04
CA VAL A 242 -6.76 6.88 -12.04
C VAL A 242 -5.55 7.81 -12.10
N PRO A 243 -5.74 9.13 -12.25
CA PRO A 243 -4.62 10.08 -12.24
C PRO A 243 -4.15 10.35 -10.81
N ASP A 244 -2.88 10.80 -10.68
CA ASP A 244 -2.39 11.37 -9.44
C ASP A 244 -3.11 12.72 -9.13
N PRO A 245 -3.26 13.08 -7.85
CA PRO A 245 -2.76 12.40 -6.64
C PRO A 245 -3.63 11.24 -6.15
N LEU A 246 -4.81 11.02 -6.73
CA LEU A 246 -5.76 9.99 -6.27
C LEU A 246 -5.17 8.57 -6.39
N LEU A 247 -4.39 8.30 -7.44
CA LEU A 247 -3.72 7.00 -7.61
C LEU A 247 -2.78 6.69 -6.44
N SER A 248 -1.91 7.64 -6.09
CA SER A 248 -0.99 7.48 -4.95
C SER A 248 -1.73 7.29 -3.62
N MET A 249 -2.85 8.00 -3.41
CA MET A 249 -3.69 7.84 -2.22
C MET A 249 -4.32 6.44 -2.15
N ILE A 250 -4.77 5.88 -3.28
CA ILE A 250 -5.32 4.53 -3.37
C ILE A 250 -4.25 3.47 -3.09
N VAL A 251 -3.06 3.59 -3.68
CA VAL A 251 -1.95 2.66 -3.43
C VAL A 251 -1.56 2.68 -1.94
N ALA A 252 -1.44 3.86 -1.33
CA ALA A 252 -1.19 4.01 0.10
C ALA A 252 -2.28 3.34 0.94
N SER A 253 -3.54 3.44 0.54
CA SER A 253 -4.68 2.84 1.25
C SER A 253 -4.64 1.33 1.29
N GLY A 254 -4.14 0.68 0.22
CA GLY A 254 -3.97 -0.78 0.18
C GLY A 254 -3.09 -1.33 1.31
N VAL A 255 -2.23 -0.49 1.87
CA VAL A 255 -1.31 -0.85 2.96
C VAL A 255 -1.80 -0.35 4.31
N THR A 256 -2.52 0.77 4.33
CA THR A 256 -2.88 1.46 5.58
C THR A 256 -4.27 1.10 6.09
N VAL A 257 -5.11 0.51 5.26
CA VAL A 257 -6.50 0.18 5.62
C VAL A 257 -6.58 -0.66 6.89
N ASP A 258 -5.66 -1.59 7.08
CA ASP A 258 -5.56 -2.42 8.28
C ASP A 258 -5.12 -1.62 9.50
N THR A 259 -4.11 -0.78 9.35
CA THR A 259 -3.52 0.01 10.43
C THR A 259 -4.46 1.10 10.96
N VAL A 260 -5.33 1.61 10.08
CA VAL A 260 -6.26 2.69 10.40
C VAL A 260 -7.58 2.15 10.96
N LEU A 261 -8.01 0.97 10.50
CA LEU A 261 -9.29 0.39 10.88
C LEU A 261 -9.21 -0.51 12.12
N SER A 262 -8.08 -1.12 12.40
CA SER A 262 -7.90 -1.98 13.58
C SER A 262 -8.03 -1.23 14.91
N GLN A 263 -7.85 0.09 14.92
CA GLN A 263 -7.97 0.92 16.11
C GLN A 263 -9.42 1.20 16.57
N ASN A 264 -10.40 1.01 15.70
CA ASN A 264 -11.82 1.23 16.04
C ASN A 264 -12.50 -0.02 16.64
N GLN A 265 -11.75 -1.07 16.97
CA GLN A 265 -12.28 -2.33 17.53
C GLN A 265 -11.91 -2.54 19.00
N GLY A 266 -11.37 -1.52 19.68
CA GLY A 266 -11.02 -1.53 21.09
C GLY A 266 -12.09 -0.93 21.99
#